data_9093db6d653f57aa73d3108cabc2cbb5
#
_entry.id   9093db6d653f57aa73d3108cabc2cbb5
#
_cell.length_a   1.000
_cell.length_b   1.000
_cell.length_c   1.000
_cell.angle_alpha   90.00
_cell.angle_beta   90.00
_cell.angle_gamma   90.00
#
_symmetry.space_group_name_H-M   'P 1'
#
loop_
_entity.id
_entity.type
_entity.pdbx_description
1 polymer ?
#
loop_
_entity_poly.entity_id
_entity_poly.type
_entity_poly.pdbx_seq_one_letter_code
_entity_poly.pdbx_strand_id
1 'polypeptide(L)'
;MTLTLNRQLLSSRQILVAFSGGLDSTVLLHQLVQWRTENPGVTLRAIHVHHGLSANADAWVKHCENICQQWQVPLVVERVQLAQEGLGIEAQARQARYQAFARTLLPGEVLVTAQHLDDQCETFLLALKRGSGPAGLSAMAEVSEFAGTQLIRPLLARTRGELVQWALAHGLRWIEDESNQDDSYDRNFLRLRVVPLLQQRWPHFAEATARSAALCAEQESLLDELLADDLAHCQTPQGTLQIAPMLAMSDARRAAIIRRWLAGQNAPMPSRDALVRIWQEVALAREDASPCLRLGAFEIRRYQSQLWWIKSVAGQSETIVPWQTWLQPLELPAGLGSVQLTAGGDIRPPRADEAVSVRFKAPGLLHIVGRNGGRKLKKIWQELGVPPWLRDTTPLLFYGETLIAAAGVFVTQEGVAEGEKGVSFVWQKTLS
;
A
#
# COMPACT_ATOMS: atom_id res chain seq x y z
N MET A 1 -28.21 -5.92 24.31
CA MET A 1 -27.00 -6.31 23.57
C MET A 1 -25.93 -5.27 23.82
N THR A 2 -24.99 -5.56 24.72
CA THR A 2 -23.87 -4.65 24.97
C THR A 2 -22.81 -4.92 23.92
N LEU A 3 -22.23 -3.86 23.32
CA LEU A 3 -21.02 -4.02 22.50
C LEU A 3 -19.98 -4.75 23.35
N THR A 4 -19.53 -5.90 22.90
CA THR A 4 -18.26 -6.43 23.37
C THR A 4 -17.18 -5.59 22.68
N LEU A 5 -16.92 -4.40 23.25
CA LEU A 5 -15.88 -3.52 22.75
C LEU A 5 -14.55 -4.26 22.89
N ASN A 6 -13.86 -4.44 21.78
CA ASN A 6 -12.53 -4.99 21.74
C ASN A 6 -11.62 -4.19 22.69
N ARG A 7 -10.67 -4.86 23.36
CA ARG A 7 -9.70 -4.22 24.26
C ARG A 7 -8.98 -3.04 23.62
N GLN A 8 -8.69 -3.11 22.33
CA GLN A 8 -8.03 -2.05 21.58
C GLN A 8 -8.94 -0.82 21.39
N LEU A 9 -10.24 -1.03 21.12
CA LEU A 9 -11.18 0.07 21.07
C LEU A 9 -11.35 0.72 22.45
N LEU A 10 -11.39 -0.08 23.52
CA LEU A 10 -11.44 0.40 24.89
C LEU A 10 -10.22 1.22 25.31
N SER A 11 -9.05 0.94 24.73
CA SER A 11 -7.83 1.73 24.97
C SER A 11 -7.73 2.99 24.11
N SER A 12 -8.53 3.08 23.03
CA SER A 12 -8.49 4.20 22.09
C SER A 12 -9.35 5.36 22.62
N ARG A 13 -8.80 6.56 22.58
CA ARG A 13 -9.49 7.79 23.04
C ARG A 13 -10.02 8.64 21.92
N GLN A 14 -9.52 8.45 20.71
CA GLN A 14 -9.85 9.23 19.51
C GLN A 14 -10.27 8.29 18.39
N ILE A 15 -11.48 8.46 17.90
CA ILE A 15 -12.11 7.51 16.98
C ILE A 15 -12.69 8.23 15.78
N LEU A 16 -12.30 7.81 14.58
CA LEU A 16 -12.95 8.15 13.33
C LEU A 16 -13.83 6.99 12.86
N VAL A 17 -15.15 7.22 12.75
CA VAL A 17 -16.12 6.21 12.35
C VAL A 17 -16.44 6.35 10.87
N ALA A 18 -16.28 5.29 10.09
CA ALA A 18 -16.76 5.24 8.71
C ALA A 18 -18.29 5.13 8.71
N PHE A 19 -18.97 6.24 8.33
CA PHE A 19 -20.41 6.36 8.42
C PHE A 19 -21.04 6.53 7.04
N SER A 20 -21.63 5.45 6.51
CA SER A 20 -22.35 5.46 5.24
C SER A 20 -23.80 5.93 5.35
N GLY A 21 -24.37 5.94 6.54
CA GLY A 21 -25.79 6.17 6.78
C GLY A 21 -26.67 4.92 6.63
N GLY A 22 -26.11 3.78 6.19
CA GLY A 22 -26.78 2.50 6.15
C GLY A 22 -26.94 1.87 7.53
N LEU A 23 -27.73 0.78 7.63
CA LEU A 23 -28.07 0.09 8.87
C LEU A 23 -26.84 -0.15 9.76
N ASP A 24 -25.83 -0.84 9.23
CA ASP A 24 -24.71 -1.37 10.02
C ASP A 24 -23.87 -0.23 10.60
N SER A 25 -23.56 0.80 9.79
CA SER A 25 -22.81 1.97 10.23
C SER A 25 -23.60 2.85 11.20
N THR A 26 -24.93 2.90 11.06
CA THR A 26 -25.81 3.64 11.98
C THR A 26 -25.87 2.96 13.36
N VAL A 27 -25.97 1.63 13.38
CA VAL A 27 -25.92 0.85 14.63
C VAL A 27 -24.57 1.04 15.32
N LEU A 28 -23.47 0.93 14.55
CA LEU A 28 -22.11 1.14 15.10
C LEU A 28 -21.96 2.53 15.72
N LEU A 29 -22.31 3.58 14.97
CA LEU A 29 -22.20 4.95 15.44
C LEU A 29 -23.04 5.19 16.70
N HIS A 30 -24.28 4.70 16.74
CA HIS A 30 -25.16 4.79 17.90
C HIS A 30 -24.55 4.11 19.13
N GLN A 31 -24.00 2.91 18.99
CA GLN A 31 -23.36 2.20 20.09
C GLN A 31 -22.12 2.94 20.63
N LEU A 32 -21.32 3.52 19.73
CA LEU A 32 -20.15 4.31 20.12
C LEU A 32 -20.55 5.62 20.81
N VAL A 33 -21.67 6.23 20.40
CA VAL A 33 -22.22 7.42 21.10
C VAL A 33 -22.67 7.06 22.53
N GLN A 34 -23.35 5.92 22.70
CA GLN A 34 -23.71 5.43 24.04
C GLN A 34 -22.46 5.19 24.89
N TRP A 35 -21.46 4.49 24.31
CA TRP A 35 -20.20 4.22 25.02
C TRP A 35 -19.44 5.51 25.38
N ARG A 36 -19.43 6.52 24.52
CA ARG A 36 -18.85 7.85 24.79
C ARG A 36 -19.52 8.51 26.01
N THR A 37 -20.82 8.35 26.17
CA THR A 37 -21.57 8.93 27.31
C THR A 37 -21.09 8.34 28.63
N GLU A 38 -20.73 7.06 28.64
CA GLU A 38 -20.18 6.36 29.82
C GLU A 38 -18.67 6.61 30.00
N ASN A 39 -17.99 7.13 28.95
CA ASN A 39 -16.54 7.35 28.91
C ASN A 39 -16.20 8.77 28.42
N PRO A 40 -16.29 9.81 29.26
CA PRO A 40 -16.18 11.22 28.85
C PRO A 40 -14.83 11.61 28.18
N GLY A 41 -13.80 10.79 28.33
CA GLY A 41 -12.49 11.03 27.68
C GLY A 41 -12.40 10.57 26.23
N VAL A 42 -13.49 10.00 25.66
CA VAL A 42 -13.52 9.50 24.28
C VAL A 42 -14.06 10.58 23.35
N THR A 43 -13.34 10.82 22.27
CA THR A 43 -13.78 11.70 21.18
C THR A 43 -14.18 10.87 19.97
N LEU A 44 -15.33 11.22 19.38
CA LEU A 44 -15.85 10.59 18.17
C LEU A 44 -15.93 11.61 17.05
N ARG A 45 -15.46 11.24 15.87
CA ARG A 45 -15.72 11.91 14.60
C ARG A 45 -16.29 10.89 13.63
N ALA A 46 -17.04 11.32 12.64
CA ALA A 46 -17.55 10.48 11.58
C ALA A 46 -17.02 10.97 10.22
N ILE A 47 -16.85 10.04 9.28
CA ILE A 47 -16.55 10.33 7.88
C ILE A 47 -17.59 9.66 6.98
N HIS A 48 -18.21 10.46 6.11
CA HIS A 48 -19.06 9.99 5.01
C HIS A 48 -18.34 10.20 3.68
N VAL A 49 -18.24 9.14 2.86
CA VAL A 49 -17.62 9.22 1.54
C VAL A 49 -18.70 9.20 0.45
N HIS A 50 -18.79 10.31 -0.28
CA HIS A 50 -19.71 10.52 -1.38
C HIS A 50 -19.02 10.14 -2.70
N HIS A 51 -19.47 9.05 -3.32
CA HIS A 51 -18.86 8.52 -4.55
C HIS A 51 -19.41 9.12 -5.84
N GLY A 52 -20.50 9.89 -5.79
CA GLY A 52 -21.14 10.48 -6.98
C GLY A 52 -21.85 9.46 -7.91
N LEU A 53 -22.04 8.22 -7.48
CA LEU A 53 -22.60 7.15 -8.31
C LEU A 53 -24.12 7.11 -8.32
N SER A 54 -24.77 7.53 -7.24
CA SER A 54 -26.23 7.53 -7.10
C SER A 54 -26.81 8.93 -7.22
N ALA A 55 -27.97 9.06 -7.85
CA ALA A 55 -28.74 10.29 -7.85
C ALA A 55 -29.18 10.73 -6.44
N ASN A 56 -29.25 9.79 -5.49
CA ASN A 56 -29.64 10.01 -4.10
C ASN A 56 -28.46 10.37 -3.18
N ALA A 57 -27.22 10.41 -3.70
CA ALA A 57 -26.02 10.58 -2.88
C ALA A 57 -26.02 11.87 -2.02
N ASP A 58 -26.53 12.99 -2.55
CA ASP A 58 -26.65 14.24 -1.78
C ASP A 58 -27.73 14.15 -0.69
N ALA A 59 -28.83 13.41 -0.92
CA ALA A 59 -29.83 13.15 0.10
C ALA A 59 -29.26 12.29 1.24
N TRP A 60 -28.36 11.35 0.91
CA TRP A 60 -27.66 10.53 1.88
C TRP A 60 -26.68 11.33 2.74
N VAL A 61 -25.96 12.28 2.14
CA VAL A 61 -25.13 13.24 2.91
C VAL A 61 -25.98 13.97 3.94
N LYS A 62 -27.13 14.53 3.51
CA LYS A 62 -28.04 15.27 4.40
C LYS A 62 -28.58 14.40 5.54
N HIS A 63 -28.88 13.14 5.26
CA HIS A 63 -29.30 12.19 6.30
C HIS A 63 -28.18 11.96 7.32
N CYS A 64 -26.94 11.75 6.86
CA CYS A 64 -25.77 11.58 7.72
C CYS A 64 -25.50 12.82 8.57
N GLU A 65 -25.61 14.02 7.99
CA GLU A 65 -25.47 15.29 8.70
C GLU A 65 -26.48 15.43 9.82
N ASN A 66 -27.77 15.13 9.55
CA ASN A 66 -28.84 15.19 10.54
C ASN A 66 -28.61 14.24 11.72
N ILE A 67 -28.21 12.99 11.45
CA ILE A 67 -27.91 12.00 12.52
C ILE A 67 -26.70 12.46 13.34
N CYS A 68 -25.64 12.88 12.68
CA CYS A 68 -24.42 13.33 13.36
C CYS A 68 -24.67 14.59 14.19
N GLN A 69 -25.48 15.52 13.71
CA GLN A 69 -25.93 16.70 14.47
C GLN A 69 -26.75 16.29 15.71
N GLN A 70 -27.71 15.39 15.55
CA GLN A 70 -28.54 14.90 16.66
C GLN A 70 -27.69 14.23 17.75
N TRP A 71 -26.66 13.48 17.36
CA TRP A 71 -25.79 12.74 18.28
C TRP A 71 -24.53 13.52 18.70
N GLN A 72 -24.41 14.77 18.27
CA GLN A 72 -23.27 15.64 18.58
C GLN A 72 -21.93 14.97 18.20
N VAL A 73 -21.87 14.42 16.97
CA VAL A 73 -20.68 13.84 16.36
C VAL A 73 -20.25 14.71 15.19
N PRO A 74 -19.04 15.29 15.21
CA PRO A 74 -18.52 16.02 14.05
C PRO A 74 -18.44 15.09 12.82
N LEU A 75 -18.99 15.53 11.68
CA LEU A 75 -18.98 14.79 10.41
C LEU A 75 -18.08 15.47 9.41
N VAL A 76 -17.22 14.70 8.77
CA VAL A 76 -16.46 15.07 7.57
C VAL A 76 -17.13 14.40 6.36
N VAL A 77 -17.42 15.16 5.32
CA VAL A 77 -17.94 14.64 4.05
C VAL A 77 -16.85 14.75 3.00
N GLU A 78 -16.35 13.60 2.54
CA GLU A 78 -15.35 13.51 1.48
C GLU A 78 -16.03 13.17 0.14
N ARG A 79 -15.89 14.05 -0.86
CA ARG A 79 -16.36 13.81 -2.23
C ARG A 79 -15.22 13.25 -3.06
N VAL A 80 -15.39 12.01 -3.56
CA VAL A 80 -14.36 11.33 -4.34
C VAL A 80 -14.80 11.19 -5.80
N GLN A 81 -13.85 11.33 -6.71
CA GLN A 81 -14.03 11.03 -8.13
C GLN A 81 -13.43 9.66 -8.42
N LEU A 82 -14.17 8.83 -9.14
CA LEU A 82 -13.67 7.51 -9.57
C LEU A 82 -12.89 7.69 -10.88
N ALA A 83 -11.68 7.20 -10.92
CA ALA A 83 -10.90 7.11 -12.14
C ALA A 83 -11.53 6.04 -13.07
N GLN A 84 -11.70 6.34 -14.37
CA GLN A 84 -12.35 5.41 -15.30
C GLN A 84 -11.44 4.27 -15.80
N GLU A 85 -10.31 4.00 -15.17
CA GLU A 85 -9.29 3.08 -15.70
C GLU A 85 -9.13 1.80 -14.89
N GLY A 86 -9.27 0.66 -15.55
CA GLY A 86 -8.60 -0.64 -15.29
C GLY A 86 -9.20 -1.55 -14.22
N LEU A 87 -9.93 -1.08 -13.23
CA LEU A 87 -10.58 -1.88 -12.19
C LEU A 87 -12.10 -1.74 -12.27
N GLY A 88 -12.86 -2.77 -11.89
CA GLY A 88 -14.31 -2.68 -11.79
C GLY A 88 -14.74 -1.55 -10.83
N ILE A 89 -15.93 -0.97 -11.05
CA ILE A 89 -16.46 0.19 -10.30
C ILE A 89 -16.43 -0.04 -8.79
N GLU A 90 -16.78 -1.25 -8.33
CA GLU A 90 -16.76 -1.60 -6.89
C GLU A 90 -15.34 -1.51 -6.28
N ALA A 91 -14.34 -2.03 -7.00
CA ALA A 91 -12.96 -1.99 -6.53
C ALA A 91 -12.41 -0.56 -6.48
N GLN A 92 -12.74 0.25 -7.49
CA GLN A 92 -12.36 1.68 -7.53
C GLN A 92 -13.02 2.48 -6.40
N ALA A 93 -14.34 2.27 -6.19
CA ALA A 93 -15.08 2.92 -5.11
C ALA A 93 -14.51 2.54 -3.74
N ARG A 94 -14.16 1.26 -3.55
CA ARG A 94 -13.50 0.78 -2.34
C ARG A 94 -12.13 1.45 -2.14
N GLN A 95 -11.30 1.50 -3.16
CA GLN A 95 -9.99 2.13 -3.10
C GLN A 95 -10.09 3.62 -2.76
N ALA A 96 -10.95 4.36 -3.46
CA ALA A 96 -11.18 5.78 -3.21
C ALA A 96 -11.68 6.05 -1.79
N ARG A 97 -12.55 5.17 -1.27
CA ARG A 97 -13.05 5.23 0.11
C ARG A 97 -11.92 5.10 1.14
N TYR A 98 -11.07 4.09 1.00
CA TYR A 98 -9.97 3.89 1.93
C TYR A 98 -8.91 4.99 1.84
N GLN A 99 -8.67 5.54 0.65
CA GLN A 99 -7.82 6.73 0.49
C GLN A 99 -8.40 7.97 1.18
N ALA A 100 -9.73 8.18 1.10
CA ALA A 100 -10.42 9.25 1.81
C ALA A 100 -10.26 9.07 3.34
N PHE A 101 -10.43 7.87 3.86
CA PHE A 101 -10.21 7.57 5.27
C PHE A 101 -8.78 7.92 5.70
N ALA A 102 -7.77 7.47 4.94
CA ALA A 102 -6.37 7.72 5.26
C ALA A 102 -6.02 9.22 5.31
N ARG A 103 -6.59 10.02 4.38
CA ARG A 103 -6.38 11.49 4.36
C ARG A 103 -7.07 12.22 5.51
N THR A 104 -8.18 11.68 6.01
CA THR A 104 -9.03 12.34 7.03
C THR A 104 -8.60 12.01 8.46
N LEU A 105 -7.89 10.90 8.66
CA LEU A 105 -7.37 10.50 9.97
C LEU A 105 -6.46 11.58 10.57
N LEU A 106 -6.69 11.90 11.83
CA LEU A 106 -5.82 12.75 12.62
C LEU A 106 -4.82 11.92 13.45
N PRO A 107 -3.69 12.49 13.85
CA PRO A 107 -2.73 11.79 14.71
C PRO A 107 -3.40 11.26 15.99
N GLY A 108 -3.21 9.96 16.26
CA GLY A 108 -3.78 9.28 17.42
C GLY A 108 -5.21 8.76 17.24
N GLU A 109 -5.89 9.06 16.13
CA GLU A 109 -7.18 8.45 15.82
C GLU A 109 -7.05 7.01 15.34
N VAL A 110 -8.00 6.15 15.69
CA VAL A 110 -8.22 4.83 15.10
C VAL A 110 -9.43 4.89 14.16
N LEU A 111 -9.37 4.16 13.05
CA LEU A 111 -10.50 4.03 12.13
C LEU A 111 -11.40 2.88 12.59
N VAL A 112 -12.71 3.11 12.66
CA VAL A 112 -13.68 2.08 13.01
C VAL A 112 -14.71 1.91 11.90
N THR A 113 -14.97 0.66 11.52
CA THR A 113 -15.87 0.32 10.40
C THR A 113 -16.87 -0.75 10.81
N ALA A 114 -18.02 -0.79 10.15
CA ALA A 114 -19.20 -1.57 10.55
C ALA A 114 -19.32 -2.94 9.86
N GLN A 115 -18.22 -3.53 9.39
CA GLN A 115 -18.28 -4.89 8.86
C GLN A 115 -18.76 -5.87 9.95
N HIS A 116 -19.60 -6.79 9.55
CA HIS A 116 -20.27 -7.74 10.43
C HIS A 116 -20.07 -9.20 9.97
N LEU A 117 -20.70 -10.15 10.65
CA LEU A 117 -20.48 -11.59 10.43
C LEU A 117 -20.86 -12.04 9.00
N ASP A 118 -21.93 -11.50 8.44
CA ASP A 118 -22.36 -11.87 7.09
C ASP A 118 -21.35 -11.34 6.05
N ASP A 119 -20.77 -10.14 6.25
CA ASP A 119 -19.67 -9.63 5.41
C ASP A 119 -18.42 -10.52 5.48
N GLN A 120 -18.16 -11.12 6.65
CA GLN A 120 -17.08 -12.07 6.84
C GLN A 120 -17.31 -13.33 6.01
N CYS A 121 -18.55 -13.86 6.04
CA CYS A 121 -18.96 -14.99 5.23
C CYS A 121 -18.84 -14.69 3.73
N GLU A 122 -19.33 -13.55 3.26
CA GLU A 122 -19.21 -13.12 1.87
C GLU A 122 -17.73 -13.02 1.44
N THR A 123 -16.89 -12.43 2.28
CA THR A 123 -15.46 -12.26 2.01
C THR A 123 -14.73 -13.58 1.90
N PHE A 124 -15.05 -14.54 2.79
CA PHE A 124 -14.54 -15.89 2.75
C PHE A 124 -14.94 -16.62 1.45
N LEU A 125 -16.23 -16.58 1.08
CA LEU A 125 -16.73 -17.21 -0.13
C LEU A 125 -16.12 -16.60 -1.41
N LEU A 126 -15.92 -15.28 -1.44
CA LEU A 126 -15.21 -14.62 -2.55
C LEU A 126 -13.74 -15.04 -2.64
N ALA A 127 -13.09 -15.25 -1.50
CA ALA A 127 -11.73 -15.76 -1.47
C ALA A 127 -11.67 -17.21 -1.94
N LEU A 128 -12.62 -18.05 -1.53
CA LEU A 128 -12.75 -19.43 -1.96
C LEU A 128 -13.02 -19.54 -3.47
N LYS A 129 -13.93 -18.71 -4.02
CA LYS A 129 -14.18 -18.61 -5.47
C LYS A 129 -12.89 -18.34 -6.26
N ARG A 130 -11.98 -17.52 -5.72
CA ARG A 130 -10.69 -17.18 -6.35
C ARG A 130 -9.60 -18.25 -6.17
N GLY A 131 -9.89 -19.35 -5.46
CA GLY A 131 -8.88 -20.37 -5.13
C GLY A 131 -7.80 -19.86 -4.16
N SER A 132 -8.17 -18.97 -3.24
CA SER A 132 -7.23 -18.42 -2.26
C SER A 132 -6.75 -19.50 -1.29
N GLY A 133 -5.49 -19.42 -0.89
CA GLY A 133 -4.94 -20.20 0.23
C GLY A 133 -5.34 -19.63 1.60
N PRO A 134 -4.78 -20.19 2.71
CA PRO A 134 -5.14 -19.79 4.08
C PRO A 134 -5.10 -18.29 4.33
N ALA A 135 -4.07 -17.58 3.86
CA ALA A 135 -3.96 -16.13 4.01
C ALA A 135 -5.17 -15.36 3.43
N GLY A 136 -5.67 -15.77 2.26
CA GLY A 136 -6.88 -15.16 1.67
C GLY A 136 -8.17 -15.62 2.35
N LEU A 137 -8.24 -16.88 2.80
CA LEU A 137 -9.37 -17.45 3.52
C LEU A 137 -9.48 -16.93 4.96
N SER A 138 -8.45 -16.29 5.50
CA SER A 138 -8.52 -15.60 6.80
C SER A 138 -9.54 -14.45 6.82
N ALA A 139 -10.04 -14.06 5.66
CA ALA A 139 -11.03 -13.01 5.45
C ALA A 139 -10.62 -11.67 6.11
N MET A 140 -11.45 -11.08 6.98
CA MET A 140 -11.15 -9.81 7.63
C MET A 140 -10.72 -10.02 9.08
N ALA A 141 -9.61 -9.42 9.49
CA ALA A 141 -9.23 -9.36 10.89
C ALA A 141 -10.09 -8.35 11.66
N GLU A 142 -10.35 -8.61 12.94
CA GLU A 142 -11.06 -7.67 13.83
C GLU A 142 -10.28 -6.36 13.97
N VAL A 143 -8.96 -6.46 14.02
CA VAL A 143 -8.02 -5.33 14.05
C VAL A 143 -6.96 -5.54 13.00
N SER A 144 -6.66 -4.51 12.24
CA SER A 144 -5.59 -4.48 11.24
C SER A 144 -4.88 -3.13 11.22
N GLU A 145 -3.64 -3.11 10.78
CA GLU A 145 -2.93 -1.84 10.54
C GLU A 145 -3.54 -1.10 9.34
N PHE A 146 -3.62 0.22 9.46
CA PHE A 146 -4.13 1.09 8.40
C PHE A 146 -3.55 2.51 8.53
N ALA A 147 -2.88 3.00 7.50
CA ALA A 147 -2.38 4.38 7.40
C ALA A 147 -1.58 4.85 8.66
N GLY A 148 -0.76 3.96 9.22
CA GLY A 148 0.05 4.24 10.42
C GLY A 148 -0.73 4.19 11.74
N THR A 149 -1.99 3.76 11.71
CA THR A 149 -2.85 3.53 12.88
C THR A 149 -3.58 2.19 12.74
N GLN A 150 -4.64 1.98 13.52
CA GLN A 150 -5.45 0.76 13.50
C GLN A 150 -6.80 0.98 12.82
N LEU A 151 -7.24 -0.03 12.08
CA LEU A 151 -8.61 -0.21 11.61
C LEU A 151 -9.27 -1.30 12.45
N ILE A 152 -10.35 -0.97 13.13
CA ILE A 152 -11.08 -1.85 14.06
C ILE A 152 -12.48 -2.15 13.52
N ARG A 153 -12.94 -3.39 13.63
CA ARG A 153 -14.26 -3.88 13.18
C ARG A 153 -15.03 -4.49 14.34
N PRO A 154 -15.69 -3.68 15.19
CA PRO A 154 -16.28 -4.16 16.44
C PRO A 154 -17.49 -5.08 16.24
N LEU A 155 -18.13 -5.03 15.06
CA LEU A 155 -19.33 -5.80 14.75
C LEU A 155 -19.04 -7.13 14.04
N LEU A 156 -17.78 -7.50 13.85
CA LEU A 156 -17.38 -8.62 12.99
C LEU A 156 -17.95 -9.99 13.47
N ALA A 157 -18.24 -10.12 14.75
CA ALA A 157 -18.86 -11.31 15.32
C ALA A 157 -20.40 -11.20 15.43
N ARG A 158 -21.03 -10.13 14.92
CA ARG A 158 -22.47 -9.90 15.00
C ARG A 158 -23.16 -10.21 13.68
N THR A 159 -24.31 -10.85 13.74
CA THR A 159 -25.14 -11.09 12.56
C THR A 159 -25.87 -9.81 12.15
N ARG A 160 -26.20 -9.68 10.88
CA ARG A 160 -27.03 -8.58 10.39
C ARG A 160 -28.40 -8.57 11.08
N GLY A 161 -28.97 -9.76 11.41
CA GLY A 161 -30.22 -9.88 12.16
C GLY A 161 -30.15 -9.20 13.54
N GLU A 162 -29.04 -9.37 14.28
CA GLU A 162 -28.85 -8.70 15.57
C GLU A 162 -28.77 -7.16 15.40
N LEU A 163 -28.14 -6.68 14.30
CA LEU A 163 -28.05 -5.25 14.01
C LEU A 163 -29.44 -4.65 13.71
N VAL A 164 -30.27 -5.35 12.93
CA VAL A 164 -31.66 -4.96 12.67
C VAL A 164 -32.44 -4.87 13.97
N GLN A 165 -32.37 -5.89 14.83
CA GLN A 165 -33.06 -5.89 16.13
C GLN A 165 -32.59 -4.72 17.01
N TRP A 166 -31.30 -4.42 17.06
CA TRP A 166 -30.78 -3.26 17.78
C TRP A 166 -31.36 -1.94 17.23
N ALA A 167 -31.34 -1.78 15.92
CA ALA A 167 -31.82 -0.57 15.25
C ALA A 167 -33.32 -0.32 15.54
N LEU A 168 -34.13 -1.38 15.45
CA LEU A 168 -35.57 -1.31 15.73
C LEU A 168 -35.83 -1.00 17.21
N ALA A 169 -35.12 -1.66 18.14
CA ALA A 169 -35.27 -1.43 19.59
C ALA A 169 -34.93 -0.01 20.02
N HIS A 170 -34.07 0.69 19.27
CA HIS A 170 -33.67 2.08 19.57
C HIS A 170 -34.28 3.12 18.64
N GLY A 171 -35.24 2.72 17.77
CA GLY A 171 -35.92 3.61 16.83
C GLY A 171 -34.97 4.30 15.85
N LEU A 172 -33.88 3.63 15.46
CA LEU A 172 -32.89 4.18 14.52
C LEU A 172 -33.49 4.24 13.10
N ARG A 173 -33.10 5.27 12.37
CA ARG A 173 -33.39 5.41 10.95
C ARG A 173 -32.10 5.26 10.15
N TRP A 174 -32.17 4.57 9.02
CA TRP A 174 -31.02 4.36 8.14
C TRP A 174 -31.43 4.48 6.67
N ILE A 175 -30.43 4.56 5.81
CA ILE A 175 -30.58 4.59 4.35
C ILE A 175 -30.53 3.16 3.83
N GLU A 176 -31.40 2.84 2.89
CA GLU A 176 -31.27 1.65 2.05
C GLU A 176 -30.72 2.07 0.68
N ASP A 177 -29.50 1.66 0.39
CA ASP A 177 -28.85 1.90 -0.91
C ASP A 177 -29.41 0.92 -1.94
N GLU A 178 -30.04 1.43 -2.97
CA GLU A 178 -30.67 0.67 -4.06
C GLU A 178 -29.67 -0.25 -4.77
N SER A 179 -28.41 0.14 -4.85
CA SER A 179 -27.34 -0.66 -5.47
C SER A 179 -27.08 -1.99 -4.75
N ASN A 180 -27.50 -2.14 -3.49
CA ASN A 180 -27.40 -3.39 -2.75
C ASN A 180 -28.35 -4.48 -3.28
N GLN A 181 -29.34 -4.12 -4.12
CA GLN A 181 -30.26 -5.06 -4.76
C GLN A 181 -29.78 -5.57 -6.12
N ASP A 182 -28.72 -4.98 -6.66
CA ASP A 182 -28.14 -5.40 -7.94
C ASP A 182 -27.25 -6.62 -7.77
N ASP A 183 -27.79 -7.80 -8.08
CA ASP A 183 -27.10 -9.10 -7.97
C ASP A 183 -26.12 -9.38 -9.13
N SER A 184 -25.91 -8.45 -10.04
CA SER A 184 -24.83 -8.51 -11.03
C SER A 184 -23.44 -8.42 -10.39
N TYR A 185 -23.35 -7.83 -9.20
CA TYR A 185 -22.12 -7.80 -8.41
C TYR A 185 -21.96 -9.08 -7.57
N ASP A 186 -20.81 -9.72 -7.65
CA ASP A 186 -20.49 -10.97 -6.95
C ASP A 186 -20.88 -10.96 -5.45
N ARG A 187 -20.60 -9.85 -4.75
CA ARG A 187 -20.90 -9.72 -3.32
C ARG A 187 -22.41 -9.67 -3.07
N ASN A 188 -23.15 -8.91 -3.86
CA ASN A 188 -24.60 -8.84 -3.76
C ASN A 188 -25.25 -10.17 -4.16
N PHE A 189 -24.72 -10.84 -5.19
CA PHE A 189 -25.17 -12.20 -5.56
C PHE A 189 -25.04 -13.18 -4.39
N LEU A 190 -23.89 -13.20 -3.72
CA LEU A 190 -23.71 -14.01 -2.53
C LEU A 190 -24.72 -13.66 -1.43
N ARG A 191 -24.86 -12.37 -1.12
CA ARG A 191 -25.75 -11.83 -0.08
C ARG A 191 -27.23 -12.15 -0.35
N LEU A 192 -27.68 -11.98 -1.59
CA LEU A 192 -29.10 -12.09 -1.94
C LEU A 192 -29.52 -13.50 -2.33
N ARG A 193 -28.62 -14.29 -2.92
CA ARG A 193 -28.97 -15.59 -3.51
C ARG A 193 -28.33 -16.78 -2.83
N VAL A 194 -27.08 -16.70 -2.43
CA VAL A 194 -26.32 -17.89 -1.96
C VAL A 194 -26.37 -18.03 -0.45
N VAL A 195 -25.96 -17.01 0.29
CA VAL A 195 -25.88 -17.06 1.76
C VAL A 195 -27.23 -17.38 2.40
N PRO A 196 -28.38 -16.80 1.96
CA PRO A 196 -29.68 -17.16 2.53
C PRO A 196 -30.05 -18.63 2.33
N LEU A 197 -29.73 -19.23 1.19
CA LEU A 197 -29.97 -20.67 0.95
C LEU A 197 -29.12 -21.55 1.88
N LEU A 198 -27.85 -21.17 2.08
CA LEU A 198 -26.96 -21.89 2.99
C LEU A 198 -27.43 -21.77 4.44
N GLN A 199 -27.84 -20.59 4.87
CA GLN A 199 -28.36 -20.34 6.22
C GLN A 199 -29.74 -21.05 6.47
N GLN A 200 -30.59 -21.11 5.45
CA GLN A 200 -31.82 -21.85 5.53
C GLN A 200 -31.59 -23.35 5.81
N ARG A 201 -30.56 -23.91 5.16
CA ARG A 201 -30.22 -25.34 5.34
C ARG A 201 -29.37 -25.57 6.59
N TRP A 202 -28.45 -24.64 6.88
CA TRP A 202 -27.50 -24.68 8.00
C TRP A 202 -27.52 -23.32 8.74
N PRO A 203 -28.38 -23.17 9.77
CA PRO A 203 -28.59 -21.88 10.44
C PRO A 203 -27.33 -21.21 10.98
N HIS A 204 -26.30 -21.98 11.33
CA HIS A 204 -25.02 -21.47 11.85
C HIS A 204 -23.90 -21.44 10.78
N PHE A 205 -24.26 -21.32 9.49
CA PHE A 205 -23.27 -21.34 8.40
C PHE A 205 -22.31 -20.16 8.47
N ALA A 206 -22.80 -18.97 8.76
CA ALA A 206 -21.97 -17.78 8.84
C ALA A 206 -20.95 -17.86 10.00
N GLU A 207 -21.38 -18.33 11.16
CA GLU A 207 -20.50 -18.55 12.32
C GLU A 207 -19.47 -19.66 12.06
N ALA A 208 -19.87 -20.73 11.39
CA ALA A 208 -18.94 -21.80 11.00
C ALA A 208 -17.88 -21.29 10.00
N THR A 209 -18.29 -20.49 9.05
CA THR A 209 -17.41 -19.85 8.08
C THR A 209 -16.42 -18.91 8.76
N ALA A 210 -16.89 -18.05 9.68
CA ALA A 210 -16.04 -17.16 10.45
C ALA A 210 -15.02 -17.91 11.32
N ARG A 211 -15.42 -19.03 11.94
CA ARG A 211 -14.48 -19.92 12.67
C ARG A 211 -13.42 -20.50 11.75
N SER A 212 -13.79 -20.95 10.54
CA SER A 212 -12.81 -21.45 9.56
C SER A 212 -11.84 -20.35 9.12
N ALA A 213 -12.33 -19.13 8.92
CA ALA A 213 -11.49 -17.98 8.62
C ALA A 213 -10.52 -17.66 9.77
N ALA A 214 -10.99 -17.69 11.01
CA ALA A 214 -10.15 -17.48 12.19
C ALA A 214 -9.03 -18.54 12.31
N LEU A 215 -9.34 -19.82 12.08
CA LEU A 215 -8.35 -20.89 12.06
C LEU A 215 -7.31 -20.69 10.94
N CYS A 216 -7.74 -20.23 9.76
CA CYS A 216 -6.80 -19.86 8.70
C CYS A 216 -5.88 -18.71 9.13
N ALA A 217 -6.41 -17.69 9.82
CA ALA A 217 -5.62 -16.58 10.36
C ALA A 217 -4.62 -17.05 11.42
N GLU A 218 -5.01 -17.92 12.33
CA GLU A 218 -4.11 -18.52 13.34
C GLU A 218 -2.97 -19.31 12.68
N GLN A 219 -3.26 -20.09 11.63
CA GLN A 219 -2.25 -20.83 10.87
C GLN A 219 -1.26 -19.88 10.16
N GLU A 220 -1.73 -18.78 9.57
CA GLU A 220 -0.86 -17.78 8.94
C GLU A 220 0.00 -17.06 9.98
N SER A 221 -0.56 -16.70 11.14
CA SER A 221 0.20 -16.09 12.24
C SER A 221 1.32 -17.02 12.75
N LEU A 222 1.01 -18.31 12.92
CA LEU A 222 2.01 -19.31 13.30
C LEU A 222 3.11 -19.44 12.24
N LEU A 223 2.75 -19.42 10.96
CA LEU A 223 3.74 -19.43 9.88
C LEU A 223 4.60 -18.16 9.86
N ASP A 224 4.04 -17.00 10.20
CA ASP A 224 4.80 -15.76 10.34
C ASP A 224 5.85 -15.87 11.44
N GLU A 225 5.49 -16.42 12.59
CA GLU A 225 6.43 -16.67 13.70
C GLU A 225 7.54 -17.66 13.30
N LEU A 226 7.16 -18.80 12.72
CA LEU A 226 8.10 -19.86 12.34
C LEU A 226 9.07 -19.47 11.21
N LEU A 227 8.67 -18.55 10.33
CA LEU A 227 9.46 -18.12 9.18
C LEU A 227 10.14 -16.76 9.40
N ALA A 228 9.97 -16.12 10.56
CA ALA A 228 10.56 -14.82 10.84
C ALA A 228 12.09 -14.82 10.71
N ASP A 229 12.75 -15.79 11.30
CA ASP A 229 14.21 -15.94 11.24
C ASP A 229 14.70 -16.27 9.83
N ASP A 230 13.97 -17.12 9.10
CA ASP A 230 14.28 -17.44 7.71
C ASP A 230 14.19 -16.22 6.81
N LEU A 231 13.11 -15.44 6.97
CA LEU A 231 12.93 -14.21 6.20
C LEU A 231 14.03 -13.19 6.51
N ALA A 232 14.34 -12.99 7.79
CA ALA A 232 15.43 -12.11 8.22
C ALA A 232 16.78 -12.54 7.66
N HIS A 233 17.05 -13.86 7.61
CA HIS A 233 18.29 -14.40 7.02
C HIS A 233 18.37 -14.24 5.51
N CYS A 234 17.21 -14.29 4.82
CA CYS A 234 17.15 -14.13 3.37
C CYS A 234 17.09 -12.65 2.94
N GLN A 235 16.61 -11.75 3.79
CA GLN A 235 16.43 -10.34 3.43
C GLN A 235 17.70 -9.54 3.69
N THR A 236 18.04 -8.63 2.75
CA THR A 236 19.15 -7.70 2.91
C THR A 236 18.69 -6.40 3.58
N PRO A 237 19.63 -5.60 4.13
CA PRO A 237 19.30 -4.26 4.64
C PRO A 237 18.65 -3.33 3.62
N GLN A 238 18.88 -3.56 2.30
CA GLN A 238 18.28 -2.82 1.20
C GLN A 238 16.87 -3.30 0.84
N GLY A 239 16.33 -4.29 1.56
CA GLY A 239 14.99 -4.84 1.32
C GLY A 239 14.90 -5.84 0.15
N THR A 240 16.03 -6.28 -0.42
CA THR A 240 16.08 -7.32 -1.45
C THR A 240 16.07 -8.72 -0.81
N LEU A 241 15.80 -9.76 -1.59
CA LEU A 241 15.76 -11.13 -1.12
C LEU A 241 16.90 -11.96 -1.72
N GLN A 242 17.77 -12.52 -0.88
CA GLN A 242 18.88 -13.36 -1.29
C GLN A 242 18.37 -14.73 -1.77
N ILE A 243 18.92 -15.21 -2.89
CA ILE A 243 18.51 -16.48 -3.51
C ILE A 243 19.23 -17.67 -2.84
N ALA A 244 20.50 -17.51 -2.50
CA ALA A 244 21.36 -18.60 -2.01
C ALA A 244 20.78 -19.34 -0.78
N PRO A 245 20.29 -18.67 0.29
CA PRO A 245 19.71 -19.37 1.43
C PRO A 245 18.47 -20.20 1.08
N MET A 246 17.73 -19.79 0.04
CA MET A 246 16.49 -20.43 -0.36
C MET A 246 16.70 -21.69 -1.23
N LEU A 247 17.90 -21.93 -1.78
CA LEU A 247 18.17 -23.06 -2.68
C LEU A 247 17.91 -24.42 -2.02
N ALA A 248 18.23 -24.54 -0.72
CA ALA A 248 18.03 -25.77 0.04
C ALA A 248 16.62 -25.94 0.64
N MET A 249 15.77 -24.93 0.49
CA MET A 249 14.41 -24.96 1.07
C MET A 249 13.44 -25.73 0.16
N SER A 250 12.37 -26.28 0.74
CA SER A 250 11.26 -26.84 -0.02
C SER A 250 10.52 -25.76 -0.80
N ASP A 251 9.81 -26.15 -1.86
CA ASP A 251 9.01 -25.22 -2.68
C ASP A 251 7.97 -24.45 -1.86
N ALA A 252 7.34 -25.12 -0.91
CA ALA A 252 6.35 -24.50 -0.01
C ALA A 252 7.01 -23.42 0.89
N ARG A 253 8.20 -23.73 1.47
CA ARG A 253 8.92 -22.78 2.35
C ARG A 253 9.41 -21.56 1.55
N ARG A 254 9.98 -21.77 0.36
CA ARG A 254 10.37 -20.68 -0.55
C ARG A 254 9.20 -19.78 -0.92
N ALA A 255 8.08 -20.39 -1.34
CA ALA A 255 6.88 -19.65 -1.69
C ALA A 255 6.35 -18.82 -0.52
N ALA A 256 6.38 -19.37 0.69
CA ALA A 256 5.97 -18.67 1.91
C ALA A 256 6.88 -17.49 2.23
N ILE A 257 8.20 -17.62 2.06
CA ILE A 257 9.18 -16.54 2.27
C ILE A 257 9.00 -15.44 1.22
N ILE A 258 8.87 -15.79 -0.07
CA ILE A 258 8.66 -14.80 -1.15
C ILE A 258 7.36 -14.02 -0.91
N ARG A 259 6.27 -14.67 -0.48
CA ARG A 259 5.02 -13.99 -0.14
C ARG A 259 5.21 -12.97 0.99
N ARG A 260 5.91 -13.34 2.06
CA ARG A 260 6.16 -12.47 3.21
C ARG A 260 7.07 -11.31 2.88
N TRP A 261 8.10 -11.58 2.09
CA TRP A 261 8.95 -10.52 1.55
C TRP A 261 8.15 -9.50 0.73
N LEU A 262 7.28 -9.97 -0.16
CA LEU A 262 6.42 -9.10 -0.97
C LEU A 262 5.37 -8.37 -0.11
N ALA A 263 4.81 -9.02 0.93
CA ALA A 263 3.91 -8.37 1.88
C ALA A 263 4.59 -7.19 2.60
N GLY A 264 5.84 -7.36 3.03
CA GLY A 264 6.65 -6.30 3.64
C GLY A 264 6.96 -5.13 2.69
N GLN A 265 6.82 -5.33 1.38
CA GLN A 265 6.94 -4.29 0.35
C GLN A 265 5.58 -3.68 -0.05
N ASN A 266 4.49 -4.01 0.65
CA ASN A 266 3.11 -3.66 0.28
C ASN A 266 2.74 -4.07 -1.15
N ALA A 267 3.35 -5.14 -1.65
CA ALA A 267 3.12 -5.66 -2.99
C ALA A 267 1.77 -6.37 -3.11
N PRO A 268 1.11 -6.34 -4.29
CA PRO A 268 -0.01 -7.21 -4.57
C PRO A 268 0.40 -8.67 -4.42
N MET A 269 -0.40 -9.47 -3.69
CA MET A 269 -0.09 -10.87 -3.49
C MET A 269 -0.10 -11.65 -4.81
N PRO A 270 1.01 -12.33 -5.17
CA PRO A 270 1.10 -13.10 -6.39
C PRO A 270 0.25 -14.38 -6.31
N SER A 271 -0.24 -14.83 -7.46
CA SER A 271 -0.85 -16.17 -7.59
C SER A 271 0.19 -17.28 -7.34
N ARG A 272 -0.29 -18.50 -7.16
CA ARG A 272 0.60 -19.67 -7.03
C ARG A 272 1.52 -19.82 -8.24
N ASP A 273 0.99 -19.67 -9.46
CA ASP A 273 1.76 -19.77 -10.68
C ASP A 273 2.79 -18.64 -10.80
N ALA A 274 2.44 -17.42 -10.39
CA ALA A 274 3.39 -16.31 -10.35
C ALA A 274 4.56 -16.60 -9.40
N LEU A 275 4.32 -17.23 -8.23
CA LEU A 275 5.41 -17.63 -7.32
C LEU A 275 6.33 -18.68 -7.92
N VAL A 276 5.77 -19.65 -8.63
CA VAL A 276 6.57 -20.65 -9.36
C VAL A 276 7.42 -19.97 -10.43
N ARG A 277 6.86 -19.04 -11.19
CA ARG A 277 7.58 -18.27 -12.21
C ARG A 277 8.65 -17.35 -11.61
N ILE A 278 8.38 -16.69 -10.49
CA ILE A 278 9.39 -15.90 -9.76
C ILE A 278 10.61 -16.77 -9.46
N TRP A 279 10.39 -17.99 -8.99
CA TRP A 279 11.49 -18.87 -8.67
C TRP A 279 12.19 -19.42 -9.91
N GLN A 280 11.46 -20.02 -10.82
CA GLN A 280 12.04 -20.73 -11.98
C GLN A 280 12.57 -19.80 -13.07
N GLU A 281 11.83 -18.73 -13.40
CA GLU A 281 12.16 -17.84 -14.51
C GLU A 281 13.04 -16.66 -14.08
N VAL A 282 12.95 -16.22 -12.80
CA VAL A 282 13.72 -15.06 -12.33
C VAL A 282 14.86 -15.50 -11.42
N ALA A 283 14.59 -16.20 -10.31
CA ALA A 283 15.64 -16.58 -9.36
C ALA A 283 16.68 -17.53 -9.97
N LEU A 284 16.25 -18.56 -10.71
CA LEU A 284 17.09 -19.57 -11.31
C LEU A 284 17.51 -19.28 -12.77
N ALA A 285 17.24 -18.07 -13.28
CA ALA A 285 17.69 -17.68 -14.61
C ALA A 285 19.22 -17.74 -14.73
N ARG A 286 19.75 -17.84 -15.95
CA ARG A 286 21.21 -17.85 -16.21
C ARG A 286 21.86 -16.57 -15.71
N GLU A 287 23.13 -16.63 -15.32
CA GLU A 287 23.86 -15.48 -14.75
C GLU A 287 23.94 -14.27 -15.71
N ASP A 288 24.04 -14.53 -17.01
CA ASP A 288 24.11 -13.51 -18.08
C ASP A 288 22.72 -12.96 -18.49
N ALA A 289 21.63 -13.56 -18.01
CA ALA A 289 20.28 -13.12 -18.31
C ALA A 289 19.87 -11.90 -17.45
N SER A 290 18.95 -11.12 -17.99
CA SER A 290 18.29 -10.03 -17.28
C SER A 290 16.80 -10.35 -17.06
N PRO A 291 16.49 -11.35 -16.21
CA PRO A 291 15.13 -11.83 -16.04
C PRO A 291 14.25 -10.76 -15.41
N CYS A 292 12.99 -10.73 -15.86
CA CYS A 292 11.97 -9.78 -15.38
C CYS A 292 10.61 -10.46 -15.38
N LEU A 293 9.91 -10.42 -14.26
CA LEU A 293 8.50 -10.78 -14.14
C LEU A 293 7.69 -9.56 -13.72
N ARG A 294 6.70 -9.18 -14.53
CA ARG A 294 5.80 -8.05 -14.22
C ARG A 294 4.63 -8.49 -13.37
N LEU A 295 4.34 -7.71 -12.33
CA LEU A 295 3.18 -7.85 -11.45
C LEU A 295 2.50 -6.48 -11.32
N GLY A 296 1.57 -6.20 -12.22
CA GLY A 296 0.94 -4.88 -12.32
C GLY A 296 1.95 -3.79 -12.72
N ALA A 297 2.03 -2.73 -11.94
CA ALA A 297 2.96 -1.61 -12.15
C ALA A 297 4.39 -1.89 -11.66
N PHE A 298 4.62 -3.08 -11.10
CA PHE A 298 5.89 -3.47 -10.50
C PHE A 298 6.53 -4.65 -11.25
N GLU A 299 7.80 -4.84 -10.97
CA GLU A 299 8.62 -5.89 -11.58
C GLU A 299 9.46 -6.58 -10.51
N ILE A 300 9.58 -7.92 -10.64
CA ILE A 300 10.59 -8.69 -9.92
C ILE A 300 11.74 -8.98 -10.89
N ARG A 301 12.92 -8.59 -10.49
CA ARG A 301 14.15 -8.78 -11.27
C ARG A 301 15.22 -9.45 -10.42
N ARG A 302 16.18 -10.09 -11.09
CA ARG A 302 17.38 -10.64 -10.44
C ARG A 302 18.60 -9.79 -10.76
N TYR A 303 19.39 -9.49 -9.72
CA TYR A 303 20.71 -8.90 -9.86
C TYR A 303 21.62 -9.36 -8.71
N GLN A 304 22.85 -9.77 -9.02
CA GLN A 304 23.84 -10.26 -8.04
C GLN A 304 23.27 -11.30 -7.04
N SER A 305 22.61 -12.33 -7.56
CA SER A 305 22.00 -13.41 -6.76
C SER A 305 20.93 -12.95 -5.75
N GLN A 306 20.29 -11.82 -6.01
CA GLN A 306 19.19 -11.26 -5.22
C GLN A 306 17.98 -11.00 -6.08
N LEU A 307 16.79 -11.17 -5.50
CA LEU A 307 15.52 -10.72 -6.07
C LEU A 307 15.24 -9.27 -5.64
N TRP A 308 14.82 -8.48 -6.59
CA TRP A 308 14.51 -7.07 -6.43
C TRP A 308 13.04 -6.82 -6.76
N TRP A 309 12.33 -6.13 -5.88
CA TRP A 309 11.00 -5.61 -6.12
C TRP A 309 11.11 -4.14 -6.50
N ILE A 310 10.73 -3.78 -7.71
CA ILE A 310 10.92 -2.44 -8.25
C ILE A 310 9.66 -1.95 -8.96
N LYS A 311 9.39 -0.66 -8.88
CA LYS A 311 8.38 -0.01 -9.72
C LYS A 311 8.92 0.10 -11.14
N SER A 312 8.13 -0.28 -12.13
CA SER A 312 8.50 -0.13 -13.54
C SER A 312 8.49 1.36 -13.90
N VAL A 313 9.67 1.90 -14.21
CA VAL A 313 9.83 3.30 -14.64
C VAL A 313 10.42 3.29 -16.04
N ALA A 314 9.89 4.12 -16.93
CA ALA A 314 10.45 4.29 -18.26
C ALA A 314 11.87 4.86 -18.18
N GLY A 315 12.81 4.28 -18.92
CA GLY A 315 14.17 4.80 -19.02
C GLY A 315 14.21 6.25 -19.52
N GLN A 316 15.11 7.04 -18.97
CA GLN A 316 15.24 8.48 -19.25
C GLN A 316 16.52 8.81 -20.02
N SER A 317 17.17 7.85 -20.67
CA SER A 317 18.51 7.99 -21.24
C SER A 317 18.67 9.19 -22.21
N GLU A 318 17.62 9.60 -22.90
CA GLU A 318 17.65 10.72 -23.84
C GLU A 318 17.14 12.04 -23.24
N THR A 319 16.75 12.04 -21.96
CA THR A 319 16.18 13.20 -21.29
C THR A 319 17.29 14.12 -20.76
N ILE A 320 17.18 15.42 -21.04
CA ILE A 320 18.02 16.48 -20.49
C ILE A 320 17.11 17.47 -19.78
N VAL A 321 17.34 17.70 -18.50
CA VAL A 321 16.56 18.63 -17.67
C VAL A 321 17.46 19.83 -17.32
N PRO A 322 17.26 21.01 -17.92
CA PRO A 322 17.99 22.22 -17.57
C PRO A 322 17.69 22.63 -16.12
N TRP A 323 18.71 23.04 -15.37
CA TRP A 323 18.57 23.46 -13.96
C TRP A 323 19.00 24.90 -13.78
N GLN A 324 18.13 25.83 -14.17
CA GLN A 324 18.45 27.26 -14.17
C GLN A 324 18.65 27.83 -12.76
N THR A 325 17.86 27.36 -11.80
CA THR A 325 17.90 27.82 -10.41
C THR A 325 18.45 26.70 -9.51
N TRP A 326 19.73 26.35 -9.69
CA TRP A 326 20.38 25.21 -9.01
C TRP A 326 20.44 25.31 -7.48
N LEU A 327 20.11 26.48 -6.89
CA LEU A 327 19.93 26.68 -5.45
C LEU A 327 18.58 26.16 -4.94
N GLN A 328 17.63 25.84 -5.84
CA GLN A 328 16.32 25.28 -5.50
C GLN A 328 16.24 23.82 -5.98
N PRO A 329 15.45 22.96 -5.32
CA PRO A 329 15.22 21.61 -5.79
C PRO A 329 14.69 21.57 -7.22
N LEU A 330 15.13 20.58 -8.01
CA LEU A 330 14.66 20.31 -9.37
C LEU A 330 13.83 19.04 -9.38
N GLU A 331 12.56 19.14 -9.80
CA GLU A 331 11.72 17.98 -10.03
C GLU A 331 12.15 17.20 -11.26
N LEU A 332 12.26 15.89 -11.13
CA LEU A 332 12.67 14.98 -12.20
C LEU A 332 11.45 14.40 -12.94
N PRO A 333 11.58 14.10 -14.24
CA PRO A 333 10.51 13.48 -15.02
C PRO A 333 10.18 12.07 -14.54
N ALA A 334 9.06 11.52 -15.02
CA ALA A 334 8.61 10.15 -14.79
C ALA A 334 8.46 9.76 -13.30
N GLY A 335 8.24 10.72 -12.42
CA GLY A 335 8.07 10.47 -10.98
C GLY A 335 9.36 10.03 -10.28
N LEU A 336 10.53 10.35 -10.82
CA LEU A 336 11.83 10.02 -10.21
C LEU A 336 12.14 10.83 -8.93
N GLY A 337 11.25 11.74 -8.52
CA GLY A 337 11.43 12.61 -7.37
C GLY A 337 12.20 13.88 -7.72
N SER A 338 12.95 14.42 -6.78
CA SER A 338 13.68 15.67 -6.97
C SER A 338 15.16 15.54 -6.63
N VAL A 339 15.97 16.43 -7.20
CA VAL A 339 17.39 16.57 -6.86
C VAL A 339 17.66 17.95 -6.31
N GLN A 340 18.63 18.04 -5.42
CA GLN A 340 19.08 19.32 -4.86
C GLN A 340 20.60 19.34 -4.64
N LEU A 341 21.19 20.55 -4.71
CA LEU A 341 22.56 20.79 -4.25
C LEU A 341 22.49 21.40 -2.84
N THR A 342 23.08 20.70 -1.88
CA THR A 342 23.16 21.18 -0.49
C THR A 342 24.59 21.58 -0.13
N ALA A 343 24.76 22.53 0.79
CA ALA A 343 26.07 22.92 1.28
C ALA A 343 26.77 21.76 2.01
N GLY A 344 28.07 21.67 1.85
CA GLY A 344 28.92 20.62 2.41
C GLY A 344 28.93 19.37 1.52
N GLY A 345 30.10 18.89 1.13
CA GLY A 345 30.30 17.72 0.28
C GLY A 345 31.53 17.87 -0.61
N ASP A 346 31.71 16.84 -1.47
CA ASP A 346 32.94 16.67 -2.25
C ASP A 346 32.84 17.25 -3.68
N ILE A 347 31.70 17.86 -4.04
CA ILE A 347 31.45 18.36 -5.39
C ILE A 347 31.70 19.88 -5.42
N ARG A 348 32.45 20.35 -6.40
CA ARG A 348 32.60 21.81 -6.60
C ARG A 348 31.26 22.45 -7.00
N PRO A 349 30.96 23.68 -6.55
CA PRO A 349 29.81 24.41 -7.06
C PRO A 349 30.00 24.78 -8.54
N PRO A 350 28.91 25.02 -9.30
CA PRO A 350 29.01 25.48 -10.68
C PRO A 350 29.61 26.88 -10.73
N ARG A 351 30.38 27.17 -11.78
CA ARG A 351 30.91 28.53 -12.09
C ARG A 351 29.82 29.37 -12.73
N ALA A 352 30.01 30.68 -12.74
CA ALA A 352 28.99 31.62 -13.24
C ALA A 352 28.67 31.46 -14.74
N ASP A 353 29.58 30.89 -15.50
CA ASP A 353 29.49 30.64 -16.95
C ASP A 353 29.07 29.19 -17.28
N GLU A 354 28.91 28.34 -16.27
CA GLU A 354 28.53 26.95 -16.46
C GLU A 354 27.01 26.75 -16.38
N ALA A 355 26.38 26.26 -17.45
CA ALA A 355 25.00 25.87 -17.44
C ALA A 355 24.84 24.55 -16.68
N VAL A 356 23.94 24.49 -15.69
CA VAL A 356 23.67 23.29 -14.91
C VAL A 356 22.53 22.50 -15.55
N SER A 357 22.72 21.20 -15.69
CA SER A 357 21.65 20.28 -16.14
C SER A 357 21.74 18.92 -15.47
N VAL A 358 20.62 18.22 -15.44
CA VAL A 358 20.54 16.81 -15.06
C VAL A 358 20.26 15.98 -16.30
N ARG A 359 21.08 14.96 -16.52
CA ARG A 359 20.96 14.00 -17.62
C ARG A 359 20.98 12.59 -17.08
N PHE A 360 20.71 11.59 -17.93
CA PHE A 360 20.68 10.17 -17.53
C PHE A 360 21.63 9.30 -18.35
N LYS A 361 22.47 9.92 -19.19
CA LYS A 361 23.48 9.33 -20.04
C LYS A 361 24.70 10.24 -20.14
N ALA A 362 25.87 9.66 -20.20
CA ALA A 362 27.10 10.39 -20.44
C ALA A 362 27.95 9.67 -21.47
N PRO A 363 28.41 10.37 -22.53
CA PRO A 363 29.34 9.82 -23.52
C PRO A 363 30.80 9.87 -23.03
N GLY A 364 31.67 9.19 -23.76
CA GLY A 364 33.11 9.31 -23.58
C GLY A 364 33.69 8.45 -22.46
N LEU A 365 34.95 8.76 -22.14
CA LEU A 365 35.70 8.18 -21.03
C LEU A 365 35.63 9.12 -19.83
N LEU A 366 35.25 8.60 -18.67
CA LEU A 366 35.06 9.35 -17.44
C LEU A 366 36.13 8.96 -16.43
N HIS A 367 36.67 9.94 -15.73
CA HIS A 367 37.63 9.75 -14.66
C HIS A 367 36.93 9.98 -13.32
N ILE A 368 36.73 8.93 -12.55
CA ILE A 368 36.06 9.03 -11.25
C ILE A 368 37.08 9.03 -10.10
N VAL A 369 36.73 9.73 -9.02
CA VAL A 369 37.56 9.84 -7.82
C VAL A 369 37.86 8.45 -7.24
N GLY A 370 39.09 8.24 -6.80
CA GLY A 370 39.52 6.97 -6.19
C GLY A 370 39.83 5.85 -7.19
N ARG A 371 39.85 6.14 -8.50
CA ARG A 371 40.20 5.15 -9.55
C ARG A 371 41.18 5.70 -10.57
N ASN A 372 42.07 4.82 -11.04
CA ASN A 372 43.01 5.13 -12.08
C ASN A 372 42.45 4.85 -13.48
N GLY A 373 42.61 5.82 -14.40
CA GLY A 373 42.25 5.70 -15.82
C GLY A 373 40.77 5.89 -16.12
N GLY A 374 40.52 6.35 -17.34
CA GLY A 374 39.16 6.59 -17.84
C GLY A 374 38.37 5.30 -18.14
N ARG A 375 37.09 5.33 -17.87
CA ARG A 375 36.14 4.24 -18.13
C ARG A 375 34.85 4.77 -18.79
N LYS A 376 34.24 3.98 -19.66
CA LYS A 376 32.87 4.26 -20.13
C LYS A 376 31.87 4.12 -19.00
N LEU A 377 30.85 4.96 -18.95
CA LEU A 377 29.81 4.97 -17.92
C LEU A 377 29.22 3.58 -17.66
N LYS A 378 28.93 2.78 -18.71
CA LYS A 378 28.44 1.40 -18.57
C LYS A 378 29.35 0.51 -17.71
N LYS A 379 30.67 0.65 -17.86
CA LYS A 379 31.64 -0.13 -17.08
C LYS A 379 31.72 0.37 -15.64
N ILE A 380 31.62 1.69 -15.42
CA ILE A 380 31.54 2.28 -14.08
C ILE A 380 30.33 1.74 -13.32
N TRP A 381 29.15 1.73 -13.97
CA TRP A 381 27.94 1.16 -13.36
C TRP A 381 28.10 -0.32 -12.96
N GLN A 382 28.74 -1.13 -13.81
CA GLN A 382 29.02 -2.54 -13.51
C GLN A 382 29.95 -2.70 -12.31
N GLU A 383 31.07 -1.94 -12.31
CA GLU A 383 32.08 -2.00 -11.26
C GLU A 383 31.57 -1.49 -9.90
N LEU A 384 30.64 -0.52 -9.91
CA LEU A 384 30.00 0.00 -8.70
C LEU A 384 28.73 -0.77 -8.30
N GLY A 385 28.40 -1.87 -9.01
CA GLY A 385 27.27 -2.72 -8.66
C GLY A 385 25.91 -2.08 -8.89
N VAL A 386 25.78 -1.09 -9.76
CA VAL A 386 24.49 -0.44 -10.06
C VAL A 386 23.65 -1.34 -10.95
N PRO A 387 22.44 -1.75 -10.51
CA PRO A 387 21.56 -2.59 -11.31
C PRO A 387 21.19 -1.96 -12.67
N PRO A 388 21.01 -2.78 -13.73
CA PRO A 388 20.75 -2.27 -15.08
C PRO A 388 19.58 -1.29 -15.18
N TRP A 389 18.49 -1.55 -14.49
CA TRP A 389 17.27 -0.70 -14.48
C TRP A 389 17.40 0.63 -13.74
N LEU A 390 18.42 0.79 -12.90
CA LEU A 390 18.73 2.06 -12.25
C LEU A 390 19.66 2.94 -13.07
N ARG A 391 20.37 2.40 -14.08
CA ARG A 391 21.38 3.13 -14.83
C ARG A 391 20.78 4.27 -15.66
N ASP A 392 19.62 4.01 -16.28
CA ASP A 392 18.94 4.96 -17.16
C ASP A 392 17.96 5.86 -16.37
N THR A 393 17.89 5.71 -15.05
CA THR A 393 17.05 6.54 -14.16
C THR A 393 17.85 7.26 -13.08
N THR A 394 19.15 6.96 -12.94
CA THR A 394 20.01 7.64 -11.97
C THR A 394 20.39 9.02 -12.50
N PRO A 395 20.10 10.10 -11.74
CA PRO A 395 20.43 11.46 -12.17
C PRO A 395 21.94 11.70 -12.23
N LEU A 396 22.37 12.28 -13.34
CA LEU A 396 23.74 12.69 -13.60
C LEU A 396 23.80 14.22 -13.63
N LEU A 397 24.62 14.81 -12.78
CA LEU A 397 24.84 16.26 -12.72
C LEU A 397 25.87 16.67 -13.79
N PHE A 398 25.52 17.64 -14.62
CA PHE A 398 26.38 18.21 -15.64
C PHE A 398 26.56 19.68 -15.42
N TYR A 399 27.82 20.16 -15.62
CA TYR A 399 28.15 21.58 -15.81
C TYR A 399 28.61 21.76 -17.27
N GLY A 400 27.79 22.45 -18.06
CA GLY A 400 27.92 22.43 -19.51
C GLY A 400 27.81 21.01 -20.07
N GLU A 401 28.84 20.56 -20.78
CA GLU A 401 28.93 19.18 -21.31
C GLU A 401 29.78 18.24 -20.42
N THR A 402 30.28 18.73 -19.29
CA THR A 402 31.11 17.93 -18.38
C THR A 402 30.29 17.25 -17.33
N LEU A 403 30.38 15.92 -17.24
CA LEU A 403 29.77 15.14 -16.13
C LEU A 403 30.56 15.43 -14.85
N ILE A 404 29.81 15.80 -13.82
CA ILE A 404 30.34 16.17 -12.49
C ILE A 404 30.15 15.03 -11.49
N ALA A 405 28.94 14.50 -11.40
CA ALA A 405 28.62 13.45 -10.44
C ALA A 405 27.42 12.62 -10.90
N ALA A 406 27.33 11.39 -10.38
CA ALA A 406 26.10 10.59 -10.38
C ALA A 406 25.52 10.56 -8.95
N ALA A 407 24.25 10.89 -8.82
CA ALA A 407 23.60 11.03 -7.51
C ALA A 407 23.76 9.81 -6.60
N GLY A 408 24.48 10.00 -5.49
CA GLY A 408 24.72 8.93 -4.50
C GLY A 408 25.64 7.80 -4.96
N VAL A 409 26.33 7.91 -6.11
CA VAL A 409 27.14 6.82 -6.68
C VAL A 409 28.63 7.19 -6.84
N PHE A 410 28.95 8.27 -7.54
CA PHE A 410 30.32 8.70 -7.73
C PHE A 410 30.42 10.19 -8.06
N VAL A 411 31.62 10.74 -7.88
CA VAL A 411 32.04 12.07 -8.33
C VAL A 411 33.17 11.90 -9.34
N THR A 412 33.16 12.69 -10.41
CA THR A 412 34.27 12.72 -11.38
C THR A 412 35.43 13.58 -10.87
N GLN A 413 36.61 13.42 -11.44
CA GLN A 413 37.77 14.25 -11.08
C GLN A 413 37.53 15.74 -11.40
N GLU A 414 36.78 16.02 -12.47
CA GLU A 414 36.35 17.35 -12.87
C GLU A 414 35.33 17.98 -11.92
N GLY A 415 34.67 17.12 -11.11
CA GLY A 415 33.64 17.50 -10.14
C GLY A 415 34.15 17.74 -8.73
N VAL A 416 35.41 17.41 -8.42
CA VAL A 416 35.93 17.49 -7.04
C VAL A 416 36.05 18.96 -6.59
N ALA A 417 35.63 19.20 -5.34
CA ALA A 417 35.82 20.50 -4.68
C ALA A 417 37.28 20.68 -4.25
N GLU A 418 37.87 21.80 -4.62
CA GLU A 418 39.16 22.23 -4.07
C GLU A 418 38.91 23.09 -2.81
N GLY A 419 39.04 22.47 -1.61
CA GLY A 419 38.89 23.16 -0.31
C GLY A 419 37.53 22.92 0.38
N GLU A 420 37.22 23.73 1.42
CA GLU A 420 36.09 23.51 2.35
C GLU A 420 34.70 23.93 1.83
N LYS A 421 34.56 24.45 0.61
CA LYS A 421 33.28 24.97 0.07
C LYS A 421 32.65 24.05 -0.98
N GLY A 422 32.57 22.76 -0.70
CA GLY A 422 31.89 21.82 -1.58
C GLY A 422 30.37 21.79 -1.40
N VAL A 423 29.69 21.15 -2.37
CA VAL A 423 28.24 20.83 -2.32
C VAL A 423 28.03 19.34 -2.43
N SER A 424 26.91 18.87 -1.91
CA SER A 424 26.42 17.48 -2.09
C SER A 424 25.29 17.46 -3.10
N PHE A 425 25.33 16.52 -4.05
CA PHE A 425 24.25 16.25 -4.99
C PHE A 425 23.34 15.18 -4.44
N VAL A 426 22.18 15.59 -3.90
CA VAL A 426 21.24 14.74 -3.19
C VAL A 426 20.04 14.44 -4.07
N TRP A 427 19.69 13.16 -4.20
CA TRP A 427 18.50 12.69 -4.89
C TRP A 427 17.46 12.21 -3.88
N GLN A 428 16.35 12.91 -3.80
CA GLN A 428 15.17 12.52 -3.02
C GLN A 428 14.21 11.77 -3.94
N LYS A 429 14.22 10.43 -3.84
CA LYS A 429 13.29 9.59 -4.59
C LYS A 429 11.86 9.79 -4.06
N THR A 430 10.88 9.86 -4.96
CA THR A 430 9.48 9.79 -4.53
C THR A 430 9.27 8.43 -3.85
N LEU A 431 8.89 8.43 -2.57
CA LEU A 431 8.47 7.23 -1.87
C LEU A 431 7.21 6.72 -2.58
N SER A 432 7.30 5.57 -3.24
CA SER A 432 6.19 4.89 -3.90
C SER A 432 5.30 4.17 -2.89
#